data_9b03881529d25fe22b1aa36f58de693b
#
_entry.id   9b03881529d25fe22b1aa36f58de693b
#
_cell.length_a   1.000
_cell.length_b   1.000
_cell.length_c   1.000
_cell.angle_alpha   90.00
_cell.angle_beta   90.00
_cell.angle_gamma   90.00
#
_symmetry.space_group_name_H-M   'P 1'
#
loop_
_entity.id
_entity.type
_entity.pdbx_description
1 polymer ?
#
loop_
_entity_poly.entity_id
_entity_poly.type
_entity_poly.pdbx_seq_one_letter_code
_entity_poly.pdbx_strand_id
1 'polypeptide(L)'
;VAFAAPTTNSYKRLVPGFAAPFNLAYSARNRSAAVRLPMFSSSPKAKRLEFRPPDPSCNPYITFAALLMAGLDGVQNRIDPGEPLDKDIYDLSPEELKDVPSLPGSLEEALKALEA
;
A
#
# COMPACT_ATOMS: atom_id res chain seq x y z
N VAL A 1 -5.93 4.93 2.65
CA VAL A 1 -5.49 5.56 1.39
C VAL A 1 -6.03 6.99 1.28
N ALA A 2 -7.30 7.28 1.63
CA ALA A 2 -7.89 8.62 1.50
C ALA A 2 -7.04 9.75 2.11
N PHE A 3 -6.44 9.54 3.27
CA PHE A 3 -5.54 10.53 3.89
C PHE A 3 -4.16 10.63 3.21
N ALA A 4 -3.73 9.56 2.56
CA ALA A 4 -2.42 9.48 1.90
C ALA A 4 -2.44 10.01 0.45
N ALA A 5 -3.59 9.88 -0.21
CA ALA A 5 -3.85 10.29 -1.58
C ALA A 5 -5.16 11.10 -1.62
N PRO A 6 -5.16 12.36 -1.13
CA PRO A 6 -6.38 13.09 -0.78
C PRO A 6 -7.01 13.88 -1.94
N THR A 7 -6.42 13.84 -3.12
CA THR A 7 -6.93 14.60 -4.28
C THR A 7 -7.29 13.68 -5.44
N THR A 8 -8.16 14.16 -6.33
CA THR A 8 -8.48 13.44 -7.57
C THR A 8 -7.25 13.22 -8.45
N ASN A 9 -6.27 14.12 -8.41
CA ASN A 9 -5.01 13.96 -9.13
C ASN A 9 -4.09 12.88 -8.55
N SER A 10 -4.20 12.58 -7.26
CA SER A 10 -3.43 11.52 -6.61
C SER A 10 -3.61 10.17 -7.31
N TYR A 11 -4.80 9.88 -7.77
CA TYR A 11 -5.18 8.61 -8.41
C TYR A 11 -4.69 8.47 -9.86
N LYS A 12 -4.25 9.56 -10.49
CA LYS A 12 -3.56 9.49 -11.79
C LYS A 12 -2.19 8.81 -11.68
N ARG A 13 -1.60 8.76 -10.49
CA ARG A 13 -0.36 8.04 -10.20
C ARG A 13 -0.61 6.56 -9.85
N LEU A 14 -1.72 6.26 -9.17
CA LEU A 14 -2.03 4.93 -8.64
C LEU A 14 -2.70 4.05 -9.71
N VAL A 15 -2.05 3.90 -10.85
CA VAL A 15 -2.55 3.13 -11.99
C VAL A 15 -1.56 2.04 -12.43
N PRO A 16 -2.04 0.91 -12.96
CA PRO A 16 -1.20 -0.14 -13.54
C PRO A 16 -0.29 0.41 -14.66
N GLY A 17 0.87 -0.22 -14.84
CA GLY A 17 1.83 0.13 -15.89
C GLY A 17 2.88 1.18 -15.53
N PHE A 18 2.79 1.76 -14.34
CA PHE A 18 3.81 2.64 -13.78
C PHE A 18 4.43 2.01 -12.53
N ALA A 19 5.63 2.46 -12.13
CA ALA A 19 6.30 2.01 -10.90
C ALA A 19 5.62 2.58 -9.63
N ALA A 20 4.30 2.66 -9.63
CA ALA A 20 3.47 3.17 -8.55
C ALA A 20 2.83 2.04 -7.75
N PRO A 21 2.57 2.22 -6.46
CA PRO A 21 1.90 1.22 -5.63
C PRO A 21 0.40 1.22 -5.95
N PHE A 22 -0.08 0.25 -6.69
CA PHE A 22 -1.51 0.08 -6.97
C PHE A 22 -2.10 -1.21 -6.39
N ASN A 23 -1.25 -2.15 -5.97
CA ASN A 23 -1.70 -3.38 -5.32
C ASN A 23 -1.77 -3.22 -3.80
N LEU A 24 -2.88 -3.63 -3.22
CA LEU A 24 -3.04 -3.75 -1.77
C LEU A 24 -2.32 -5.01 -1.27
N ALA A 25 -1.00 -4.95 -1.24
CA ALA A 25 -0.12 -6.04 -0.88
C ALA A 25 1.16 -5.51 -0.23
N TYR A 26 1.93 -6.41 0.36
CA TYR A 26 3.28 -6.12 0.79
C TYR A 26 4.30 -6.99 0.05
N SER A 27 5.52 -6.50 -0.13
CA SER A 27 6.57 -7.22 -0.83
C SER A 27 7.96 -6.68 -0.47
N ALA A 28 8.95 -7.55 -0.54
CA ALA A 28 10.35 -7.17 -0.43
C ALA A 28 10.92 -6.60 -1.75
N ARG A 29 10.37 -6.99 -2.89
CA ARG A 29 10.94 -6.71 -4.22
C ARG A 29 10.02 -5.98 -5.17
N ASN A 30 8.71 -6.21 -5.06
CA ASN A 30 7.74 -5.71 -6.03
C ASN A 30 7.41 -4.22 -5.80
N ARG A 31 7.64 -3.39 -6.83
CA ARG A 31 7.41 -1.95 -6.77
C ARG A 31 5.94 -1.55 -6.83
N SER A 32 5.05 -2.44 -7.26
CA SER A 32 3.61 -2.17 -7.31
C SER A 32 2.90 -2.41 -5.98
N ALA A 33 3.57 -3.04 -5.00
CA ALA A 33 3.02 -3.25 -3.67
C ALA A 33 2.89 -1.94 -2.89
N ALA A 34 1.77 -1.80 -2.16
CA ALA A 34 1.52 -0.63 -1.29
C ALA A 34 2.51 -0.54 -0.13
N VAL A 35 2.96 -1.69 0.38
CA VAL A 35 3.95 -1.77 1.46
C VAL A 35 5.19 -2.49 0.96
N ARG A 36 6.33 -1.85 1.12
CA ARG A 36 7.63 -2.46 0.81
C ARG A 36 8.40 -2.78 2.08
N LEU A 37 9.05 -3.95 2.09
CA LEU A 37 9.97 -4.38 3.14
C LEU A 37 11.41 -4.26 2.63
N PRO A 38 12.14 -3.16 2.91
CA PRO A 38 13.52 -3.00 2.45
C PRO A 38 14.44 -4.05 3.06
N MET A 39 15.17 -4.79 2.20
CA MET A 39 16.06 -5.91 2.58
C MET A 39 17.53 -5.50 2.69
N PHE A 40 17.85 -4.24 2.95
CA PHE A 40 19.25 -3.75 2.91
C PHE A 40 20.11 -4.15 4.09
N SER A 41 19.54 -4.70 5.15
CA SER A 41 20.30 -5.05 6.34
C SER A 41 19.67 -6.18 7.13
N SER A 42 20.49 -7.12 7.59
CA SER A 42 20.10 -8.15 8.56
C SER A 42 20.00 -7.61 10.00
N SER A 43 20.44 -6.38 10.25
CA SER A 43 20.40 -5.77 11.58
C SER A 43 18.96 -5.55 12.05
N PRO A 44 18.57 -6.03 13.23
CA PRO A 44 17.24 -5.78 13.79
C PRO A 44 16.88 -4.29 13.90
N LYS A 45 17.90 -3.43 14.10
CA LYS A 45 17.71 -1.97 14.21
C LYS A 45 17.42 -1.29 12.88
N ALA A 46 17.69 -1.96 11.76
CA ALA A 46 17.45 -1.43 10.42
C ALA A 46 16.12 -1.94 9.82
N LYS A 47 15.41 -2.83 10.52
CA LYS A 47 14.10 -3.31 10.08
C LYS A 47 13.10 -2.17 10.03
N ARG A 48 12.47 -2.01 8.88
CA ARG A 48 11.45 -1.00 8.63
C ARG A 48 10.52 -1.48 7.53
N LEU A 49 9.37 -0.85 7.45
CA LEU A 49 8.48 -0.96 6.31
C LEU A 49 8.31 0.42 5.66
N GLU A 50 8.02 0.44 4.39
CA GLU A 50 7.78 1.64 3.60
C GLU A 50 6.35 1.60 3.06
N PHE A 51 5.50 2.48 3.56
CA PHE A 51 4.16 2.67 3.02
C PHE A 51 4.23 3.66 1.87
N ARG A 52 3.90 3.23 0.65
CA ARG A 52 4.19 3.92 -0.61
C ARG A 52 3.05 4.75 -1.22
N PRO A 53 1.77 4.58 -0.83
CA PRO A 53 0.67 5.35 -1.40
C PRO A 53 0.73 6.87 -1.20
N PRO A 54 1.29 7.42 -0.11
CA PRO A 54 1.29 8.87 0.11
C PRO A 54 1.92 9.64 -1.05
N ASP A 55 1.34 10.78 -1.38
CA ASP A 55 1.87 11.76 -2.32
C ASP A 55 2.12 13.13 -1.64
N PRO A 56 2.81 14.07 -2.32
CA PRO A 56 3.15 15.37 -1.73
C PRO A 56 1.94 16.25 -1.37
N SER A 57 0.73 15.94 -1.86
CA SER A 57 -0.49 16.70 -1.54
C SER A 57 -1.11 16.30 -0.20
N CYS A 58 -0.66 15.19 0.41
CA CYS A 58 -1.19 14.76 1.70
C CYS A 58 -0.76 15.69 2.84
N ASN A 59 -1.64 15.80 3.84
CA ASN A 59 -1.25 16.42 5.10
C ASN A 59 -0.42 15.41 5.92
N PRO A 60 0.89 15.64 6.14
CA PRO A 60 1.75 14.64 6.80
C PRO A 60 1.32 14.34 8.24
N TYR A 61 0.80 15.30 8.98
CA TYR A 61 0.34 15.08 10.36
C TYR A 61 -0.84 14.12 10.41
N ILE A 62 -1.83 14.32 9.55
CA ILE A 62 -3.01 13.44 9.46
C ILE A 62 -2.61 12.07 8.92
N THR A 63 -1.78 12.04 7.89
CA THR A 63 -1.32 10.78 7.27
C THR A 63 -0.53 9.93 8.26
N PHE A 64 0.39 10.52 9.02
CA PHE A 64 1.16 9.79 10.04
C PHE A 64 0.27 9.28 11.18
N ALA A 65 -0.68 10.09 11.63
CA ALA A 65 -1.65 9.65 12.65
C ALA A 65 -2.48 8.46 12.16
N ALA A 66 -3.01 8.53 10.95
CA ALA A 66 -3.79 7.44 10.35
C ALA A 66 -2.97 6.16 10.16
N LEU A 67 -1.70 6.27 9.73
CA LEU A 67 -0.80 5.14 9.59
C LEU A 67 -0.47 4.49 10.93
N LEU A 68 -0.21 5.29 11.96
CA LEU A 68 0.04 4.78 13.30
C LEU A 68 -1.19 4.05 13.85
N MET A 69 -2.37 4.63 13.71
CA MET A 69 -3.62 4.01 14.15
C MET A 69 -3.88 2.68 13.44
N ALA A 70 -3.71 2.64 12.12
CA ALA A 70 -3.86 1.40 11.35
C ALA A 70 -2.85 0.32 11.76
N GLY A 71 -1.60 0.71 12.02
CA GLY A 71 -0.57 -0.21 12.51
C GLY A 71 -0.87 -0.76 13.90
N LEU A 72 -1.34 0.10 14.81
CA LEU A 72 -1.75 -0.31 16.16
C LEU A 72 -2.96 -1.25 16.12
N ASP A 73 -3.96 -0.95 15.29
CA ASP A 73 -5.12 -1.81 15.09
C ASP A 73 -4.70 -3.20 14.60
N GLY A 74 -3.83 -3.26 13.59
CA GLY A 74 -3.28 -4.52 13.08
C GLY A 74 -2.58 -5.35 14.15
N VAL A 75 -1.80 -4.72 15.02
CA VAL A 75 -1.11 -5.40 16.13
C VAL A 75 -2.08 -5.84 17.22
N GLN A 76 -3.00 -4.97 17.64
CA GLN A 76 -3.97 -5.25 18.70
C GLN A 76 -4.92 -6.38 18.33
N ASN A 77 -5.42 -6.36 17.11
CA ASN A 77 -6.37 -7.34 16.60
C ASN A 77 -5.69 -8.55 15.91
N ARG A 78 -4.35 -8.58 15.86
CA ARG A 78 -3.57 -9.65 15.22
C ARG A 78 -4.05 -9.93 13.80
N ILE A 79 -4.25 -8.87 13.03
CA ILE A 79 -4.70 -8.96 11.65
C ILE A 79 -3.61 -9.62 10.80
N ASP A 80 -3.96 -10.74 10.17
CA ASP A 80 -3.05 -11.43 9.25
C ASP A 80 -3.01 -10.68 7.91
N PRO A 81 -1.84 -10.19 7.48
CA PRO A 81 -1.71 -9.49 6.20
C PRO A 81 -1.70 -10.43 4.98
N GLY A 82 -1.79 -11.74 5.18
CA GLY A 82 -1.68 -12.74 4.11
C GLY A 82 -0.25 -12.95 3.62
N GLU A 83 -0.10 -13.59 2.46
CA GLU A 83 1.20 -13.90 1.87
C GLU A 83 1.81 -12.69 1.14
N PRO A 84 3.16 -12.55 1.16
CA PRO A 84 3.83 -11.47 0.43
C PRO A 84 3.71 -11.65 -1.08
N LEU A 85 3.53 -10.57 -1.81
CA LEU A 85 3.50 -10.55 -3.27
C LEU A 85 4.93 -10.39 -3.82
N ASP A 86 5.75 -11.41 -3.68
CA ASP A 86 7.16 -11.39 -4.10
C ASP A 86 7.39 -11.88 -5.54
N LYS A 87 6.36 -12.48 -6.17
CA LYS A 87 6.39 -12.79 -7.60
C LYS A 87 6.36 -11.52 -8.42
N ASP A 88 7.07 -11.51 -9.55
CA ASP A 88 6.94 -10.41 -10.50
C ASP A 88 5.50 -10.40 -11.06
N ILE A 89 4.86 -9.23 -11.01
CA ILE A 89 3.48 -9.08 -11.51
C ILE A 89 3.39 -9.42 -13.00
N TYR A 90 4.46 -9.20 -13.75
CA TYR A 90 4.55 -9.55 -15.16
C TYR A 90 4.62 -11.06 -15.41
N ASP A 91 4.98 -11.84 -14.40
CA ASP A 91 5.04 -13.31 -14.44
C ASP A 91 3.76 -13.97 -13.91
N LEU A 92 2.81 -13.17 -13.37
CA LEU A 92 1.53 -13.68 -12.89
C LEU A 92 0.59 -13.96 -14.06
N SER A 93 -0.12 -15.09 -13.98
CA SER A 93 -1.20 -15.40 -14.90
C SER A 93 -2.35 -14.38 -14.74
N PRO A 94 -3.19 -14.17 -15.78
CA PRO A 94 -4.37 -13.32 -15.67
C PRO A 94 -5.36 -13.74 -14.58
N GLU A 95 -5.34 -14.99 -14.17
CA GLU A 95 -6.16 -15.53 -13.08
C GLU A 95 -5.60 -15.13 -11.72
N GLU A 96 -4.29 -15.29 -11.51
CA GLU A 96 -3.59 -14.87 -10.28
C GLU A 96 -3.65 -13.35 -10.06
N LEU A 97 -3.64 -12.56 -11.14
CA LEU A 97 -3.77 -11.09 -11.08
C LEU A 97 -5.15 -10.65 -10.55
N LYS A 98 -6.21 -11.42 -10.81
CA LYS A 98 -7.56 -11.10 -10.32
C LYS A 98 -7.69 -11.27 -8.81
N ASP A 99 -6.88 -12.16 -8.23
CA ASP A 99 -6.91 -12.45 -6.79
C ASP A 99 -6.09 -11.45 -5.97
N VAL A 100 -5.28 -10.59 -6.61
CA VAL A 100 -4.52 -9.55 -5.93
C VAL A 100 -5.40 -8.32 -5.75
N PRO A 101 -5.76 -7.95 -4.50
CA PRO A 101 -6.57 -6.78 -4.25
C PRO A 101 -5.83 -5.51 -4.69
N SER A 102 -6.56 -4.57 -5.26
CA SER A 102 -6.04 -3.27 -5.68
C SER A 102 -6.34 -2.18 -4.66
N LEU A 103 -5.50 -1.16 -4.63
CA LEU A 103 -5.84 0.10 -3.97
C LEU A 103 -7.03 0.75 -4.70
N PRO A 104 -7.81 1.61 -4.00
CA PRO A 104 -8.85 2.40 -4.65
C PRO A 104 -8.31 3.13 -5.89
N GLY A 105 -9.02 3.05 -6.99
CA GLY A 105 -8.66 3.70 -8.26
C GLY A 105 -9.13 5.15 -8.36
N SER A 106 -9.91 5.62 -7.39
CA SER A 106 -10.44 6.99 -7.34
C SER A 106 -10.57 7.50 -5.90
N LEU A 107 -10.66 8.82 -5.75
CA LEU A 107 -10.93 9.44 -4.44
C LEU A 107 -12.28 8.98 -3.89
N GLU A 108 -13.29 8.85 -4.73
CA GLU A 108 -14.62 8.38 -4.33
C GLU A 108 -14.56 6.96 -3.73
N GLU A 109 -13.86 6.05 -4.38
CA GLU A 109 -13.65 4.68 -3.86
C GLU A 109 -12.88 4.68 -2.54
N ALA A 110 -11.86 5.54 -2.42
CA ALA A 110 -11.08 5.66 -1.19
C ALA A 110 -11.90 6.20 -0.03
N LEU A 111 -12.81 7.15 -0.28
CA LEU A 111 -13.73 7.68 0.73
C LEU A 111 -14.76 6.63 1.15
N LYS A 112 -15.34 5.90 0.19
CA LYS A 112 -16.25 4.78 0.50
C LYS A 112 -15.57 3.72 1.37
N ALA A 113 -14.32 3.38 1.07
CA ALA A 113 -13.55 2.44 1.88
C ALA A 113 -13.21 2.97 3.29
N LEU A 114 -13.14 4.28 3.46
CA LEU A 114 -12.93 4.91 4.78
C LEU A 114 -14.20 4.90 5.63
N GLU A 115 -15.37 5.04 5.01
CA GLU A 115 -16.66 5.03 5.68
C GLU A 115 -17.13 3.62 6.09
N ALA A 116 -16.64 2.61 5.42
CA ALA A 116 -16.95 1.22 5.70
C ALA A 116 -16.23 0.73 6.96
#